data_d5c4b034e9f5f8ce2d79ec3d31347149
#
_entry.id   d5c4b034e9f5f8ce2d79ec3d31347149
#
_cell.length_a   1.000
_cell.length_b   1.000
_cell.length_c   1.000
_cell.angle_alpha   90.00
_cell.angle_beta   90.00
_cell.angle_gamma   90.00
#
_symmetry.space_group_name_H-M   'P 1'
#
loop_
_entity.id
_entity.type
_entity.pdbx_description
1 polymer ?
#
loop_
_entity_poly.entity_id
_entity_poly.type
_entity_poly.pdbx_seq_one_letter_code
_entity_poly.pdbx_strand_id
1 'polypeptide(L)'
;MKAIDLIDGPVSVLNRDDVDTDQIIPKQFLKRVERTGFGEFLFFDWAKQPGWDLPSNPILVAGRNFGCGSSREHAPWALEDYGFHAIIAPSFADIFRSNCTKIGLLPVQLSPQACAAIAEAGVIALS
;
A
#
# COMPACT_ATOMS: atom_id res chain seq x y z
N MET A 1 20.13 -0.09 9.19
CA MET A 1 18.83 -0.30 8.56
C MET A 1 18.77 -1.57 7.78
N LYS A 2 18.93 -2.64 8.48
CA LYS A 2 18.99 -3.93 7.81
C LYS A 2 17.69 -4.30 7.13
N ALA A 3 16.59 -4.06 7.82
CA ALA A 3 15.29 -4.44 7.28
C ALA A 3 14.95 -3.67 6.02
N ILE A 4 15.48 -2.45 5.87
CA ILE A 4 15.22 -1.63 4.70
C ILE A 4 16.01 -2.10 3.50
N ASP A 5 17.18 -2.65 3.73
CA ASP A 5 18.06 -3.09 2.66
C ASP A 5 17.59 -4.38 2.00
N LEU A 6 16.70 -5.12 2.67
CA LEU A 6 16.23 -6.40 2.18
C LEU A 6 14.73 -6.43 2.11
N ILE A 7 14.21 -5.99 0.97
CA ILE A 7 12.78 -6.11 0.68
C ILE A 7 12.64 -7.25 -0.29
N ASP A 8 12.14 -8.37 0.18
CA ASP A 8 11.93 -9.51 -0.69
C ASP A 8 10.67 -10.25 -0.31
N GLY A 9 10.17 -11.03 -1.24
CA GLY A 9 9.03 -11.86 -1.03
C GLY A 9 8.00 -11.74 -2.14
N PRO A 10 6.86 -12.42 -1.98
CA PRO A 10 5.78 -12.33 -2.95
C PRO A 10 5.12 -10.95 -2.88
N VAL A 11 4.58 -10.53 -4.02
CA VAL A 11 3.92 -9.23 -4.12
C VAL A 11 2.43 -9.42 -4.38
N SER A 12 1.65 -8.48 -3.86
CA SER A 12 0.24 -8.30 -4.23
C SER A 12 0.18 -7.16 -5.23
N VAL A 13 -0.65 -7.27 -6.24
CA VAL A 13 -0.74 -6.28 -7.32
C VAL A 13 -2.09 -5.59 -7.27
N LEU A 14 -2.06 -4.27 -7.21
CA LEU A 14 -3.25 -3.43 -7.34
C LEU A 14 -3.03 -2.53 -8.53
N ASN A 15 -3.51 -2.95 -9.69
CA ASN A 15 -3.26 -2.26 -10.95
C ASN A 15 -4.22 -1.10 -11.14
N ARG A 16 -4.07 -0.07 -10.30
CA ARG A 16 -4.89 1.14 -10.34
C ARG A 16 -4.02 2.35 -10.07
N ASP A 17 -4.26 3.42 -10.84
CA ASP A 17 -3.64 4.72 -10.60
C ASP A 17 -4.53 5.56 -9.71
N ASP A 18 -3.95 6.60 -9.11
CA ASP A 18 -4.68 7.59 -8.31
C ASP A 18 -5.51 6.95 -7.20
N VAL A 19 -4.91 5.98 -6.51
CA VAL A 19 -5.58 5.35 -5.38
C VAL A 19 -5.66 6.35 -4.24
N ASP A 20 -6.87 6.78 -3.94
CA ASP A 20 -7.17 7.82 -2.98
C ASP A 20 -7.19 7.25 -1.56
N THR A 21 -6.82 8.07 -0.57
CA THR A 21 -6.82 7.61 0.82
C THR A 21 -8.21 7.16 1.29
N ASP A 22 -9.27 7.73 0.72
CA ASP A 22 -10.63 7.31 1.06
C ASP A 22 -10.95 5.93 0.48
N GLN A 23 -10.29 5.55 -0.59
CA GLN A 23 -10.41 4.20 -1.15
C GLN A 23 -9.58 3.20 -0.34
N ILE A 24 -8.44 3.64 0.18
CA ILE A 24 -7.60 2.79 1.02
C ILE A 24 -8.34 2.48 2.32
N ILE A 25 -8.86 3.50 2.98
CA ILE A 25 -9.66 3.32 4.19
C ILE A 25 -10.78 4.36 4.20
N PRO A 26 -12.06 3.95 4.06
CA PRO A 26 -13.19 4.89 4.07
C PRO A 26 -13.25 5.65 5.38
N LYS A 27 -13.64 6.92 5.29
CA LYS A 27 -13.62 7.79 6.46
C LYS A 27 -14.57 7.35 7.56
N GLN A 28 -15.58 6.53 7.24
CA GLN A 28 -16.50 6.02 8.25
C GLN A 28 -15.81 5.19 9.31
N PHE A 29 -14.61 4.66 9.02
CA PHE A 29 -13.84 3.86 9.96
C PHE A 29 -12.84 4.68 10.76
N LEU A 30 -12.71 5.98 10.49
CA LEU A 30 -11.73 6.83 11.15
C LEU A 30 -12.09 7.22 12.56
N LYS A 31 -13.28 6.88 13.01
CA LYS A 31 -13.73 7.17 14.38
C LYS A 31 -13.15 6.21 15.39
N ARG A 32 -12.53 5.15 14.95
CA ARG A 32 -11.90 4.18 15.85
C ARG A 32 -10.74 4.83 16.57
N VAL A 33 -10.59 4.50 17.85
CA VAL A 33 -9.52 5.04 18.68
C VAL A 33 -8.26 4.21 18.56
N GLU A 34 -8.41 2.90 18.36
CA GLU A 34 -7.27 1.99 18.26
C GLU A 34 -6.53 2.20 16.95
N ARG A 35 -5.21 2.03 16.99
CA ARG A 35 -4.38 2.08 15.80
C ARG A 35 -4.36 0.76 15.01
N THR A 36 -4.84 -0.30 15.62
CA THR A 36 -4.80 -1.63 15.03
C THR A 36 -6.18 -2.06 14.56
N GLY A 37 -6.23 -3.08 13.73
CA GLY A 37 -7.48 -3.60 13.24
C GLY A 37 -8.02 -2.90 11.99
N PHE A 38 -7.33 -1.87 11.51
CA PHE A 38 -7.77 -1.17 10.31
C PHE A 38 -7.58 -2.02 9.05
N GLY A 39 -6.71 -3.02 9.10
CA GLY A 39 -6.44 -3.86 7.95
C GLY A 39 -7.68 -4.61 7.46
N GLU A 40 -8.62 -4.94 8.34
CA GLU A 40 -9.83 -5.62 7.91
C GLU A 40 -10.75 -4.72 7.09
N PHE A 41 -10.52 -3.39 7.13
CA PHE A 41 -11.29 -2.44 6.35
C PHE A 41 -10.52 -1.93 5.14
N LEU A 42 -9.32 -2.44 4.90
CA LEU A 42 -8.49 -2.00 3.78
C LEU A 42 -9.23 -2.21 2.47
N PHE A 43 -9.28 -1.15 1.64
CA PHE A 43 -9.99 -1.15 0.36
C PHE A 43 -11.43 -1.65 0.49
N PHE A 44 -12.09 -1.27 1.58
CA PHE A 44 -13.38 -1.82 1.99
C PHE A 44 -14.42 -1.83 0.89
N ASP A 45 -14.55 -0.72 0.17
CA ASP A 45 -15.56 -0.63 -0.89
C ASP A 45 -15.22 -1.51 -2.09
N TRP A 46 -13.95 -1.55 -2.46
CA TRP A 46 -13.50 -2.38 -3.58
C TRP A 46 -13.54 -3.86 -3.25
N ALA A 47 -13.30 -4.19 -1.99
CA ALA A 47 -13.26 -5.59 -1.55
C ALA A 47 -14.61 -6.28 -1.69
N LYS A 48 -15.68 -5.51 -1.81
CA LYS A 48 -17.02 -6.06 -2.02
C LYS A 48 -17.30 -6.41 -3.48
N GLN A 49 -16.44 -5.97 -4.40
CA GLN A 49 -16.65 -6.18 -5.83
C GLN A 49 -16.34 -7.62 -6.21
N PRO A 50 -17.12 -8.19 -7.15
CA PRO A 50 -16.82 -9.54 -7.65
C PRO A 50 -15.41 -9.58 -8.26
N GLY A 51 -14.72 -10.66 -8.03
CA GLY A 51 -13.38 -10.85 -8.58
C GLY A 51 -12.28 -10.16 -7.79
N TRP A 52 -12.62 -9.50 -6.68
CA TRP A 52 -11.61 -8.89 -5.84
C TRP A 52 -10.73 -9.98 -5.22
N ASP A 53 -9.43 -9.83 -5.38
CA ASP A 53 -8.46 -10.76 -4.80
C ASP A 53 -7.16 -10.00 -4.52
N LEU A 54 -6.94 -9.65 -3.27
CA LEU A 54 -5.70 -8.99 -2.85
C LEU A 54 -5.14 -9.77 -1.67
N PRO A 55 -4.26 -10.72 -1.92
CA PRO A 55 -3.68 -11.52 -0.84
C PRO A 55 -2.81 -10.66 0.07
N SER A 56 -2.66 -11.09 1.31
CA SER A 56 -1.76 -10.45 2.25
C SER A 56 -0.35 -10.94 1.97
N ASN A 57 0.45 -10.05 1.41
CA ASN A 57 1.86 -10.31 1.11
C ASN A 57 2.68 -9.16 1.69
N PRO A 58 3.99 -9.32 1.85
CA PRO A 58 4.79 -8.23 2.41
C PRO A 58 4.89 -7.00 1.51
N ILE A 59 4.65 -7.14 0.21
CA ILE A 59 4.86 -6.05 -0.73
C ILE A 59 3.62 -5.84 -1.59
N LEU A 60 3.23 -4.58 -1.73
CA LEU A 60 2.15 -4.16 -2.62
C LEU A 60 2.74 -3.40 -3.79
N VAL A 61 2.38 -3.77 -5.01
CA VAL A 61 2.74 -3.03 -6.21
C VAL A 61 1.48 -2.33 -6.71
N ALA A 62 1.54 -1.02 -6.85
CA ALA A 62 0.38 -0.21 -7.23
C ALA A 62 0.71 0.74 -8.37
N GLY A 63 -0.28 1.47 -8.84
CA GLY A 63 -0.12 2.43 -9.92
C GLY A 63 0.35 3.79 -9.44
N ARG A 64 0.33 4.77 -10.35
CA ARG A 64 0.86 6.10 -10.09
C ARG A 64 0.01 6.86 -9.07
N ASN A 65 0.64 7.83 -8.42
CA ASN A 65 -0.01 8.78 -7.52
C ASN A 65 -0.75 8.07 -6.39
N PHE A 66 -0.11 7.06 -5.82
CA PHE A 66 -0.72 6.27 -4.76
C PHE A 66 -0.86 7.08 -3.47
N GLY A 67 -2.02 7.00 -2.84
CA GLY A 67 -2.27 7.70 -1.58
C GLY A 67 -2.70 9.14 -1.76
N CYS A 68 -3.21 9.51 -2.94
CA CYS A 68 -3.69 10.88 -3.17
C CYS A 68 -4.93 11.16 -2.32
N GLY A 69 -5.40 12.40 -2.36
CA GLY A 69 -6.57 12.82 -1.60
C GLY A 69 -6.19 13.36 -0.23
N SER A 70 -7.10 13.25 0.71
CA SER A 70 -6.94 13.82 2.04
C SER A 70 -5.80 13.16 2.81
N SER A 71 -5.11 13.97 3.61
CA SER A 71 -4.06 13.44 4.47
C SER A 71 -4.67 12.61 5.61
N ARG A 72 -4.36 11.32 5.62
CA ARG A 72 -4.86 10.40 6.64
C ARG A 72 -3.78 9.43 7.05
N GLU A 73 -3.42 9.48 8.32
CA GLU A 73 -2.47 8.52 8.87
C GLU A 73 -3.05 7.11 8.90
N HIS A 74 -4.38 7.01 8.90
CA HIS A 74 -5.07 5.72 8.94
C HIS A 74 -4.80 4.87 7.69
N ALA A 75 -4.54 5.51 6.56
CA ALA A 75 -4.28 4.76 5.33
C ALA A 75 -3.01 3.92 5.44
N PRO A 76 -1.85 4.47 5.85
CA PRO A 76 -0.68 3.63 6.11
C PRO A 76 -0.91 2.59 7.19
N TRP A 77 -1.64 2.94 8.25
CA TRP A 77 -1.94 1.98 9.32
C TRP A 77 -2.70 0.77 8.80
N ALA A 78 -3.70 1.00 7.94
CA ALA A 78 -4.50 -0.08 7.38
C ALA A 78 -3.64 -1.00 6.49
N LEU A 79 -2.77 -0.41 5.68
CA LEU A 79 -1.89 -1.16 4.80
C LEU A 79 -0.91 -2.02 5.61
N GLU A 80 -0.31 -1.42 6.64
CA GLU A 80 0.62 -2.14 7.49
C GLU A 80 -0.07 -3.27 8.25
N ASP A 81 -1.25 -2.98 8.79
CA ASP A 81 -1.99 -3.97 9.57
C ASP A 81 -2.44 -5.15 8.70
N TYR A 82 -2.68 -4.89 7.42
CA TYR A 82 -3.05 -5.94 6.47
C TYR A 82 -1.88 -6.88 6.16
N GLY A 83 -0.65 -6.42 6.40
CA GLY A 83 0.53 -7.24 6.22
C GLY A 83 1.60 -6.66 5.32
N PHE A 84 1.35 -5.50 4.71
CA PHE A 84 2.34 -4.90 3.82
C PHE A 84 3.45 -4.23 4.61
N HIS A 85 4.68 -4.45 4.19
CA HIS A 85 5.87 -3.78 4.73
C HIS A 85 6.42 -2.76 3.77
N ALA A 86 6.12 -2.89 2.49
CA ALA A 86 6.58 -1.97 1.46
C ALA A 86 5.51 -1.81 0.39
N ILE A 87 5.47 -0.62 -0.20
CA ILE A 87 4.60 -0.34 -1.34
C ILE A 87 5.47 0.16 -2.46
N ILE A 88 5.36 -0.44 -3.63
CA ILE A 88 6.13 -0.07 -4.81
C ILE A 88 5.17 0.57 -5.80
N ALA A 89 5.50 1.77 -6.26
CA ALA A 89 4.66 2.49 -7.21
C ALA A 89 5.51 3.45 -8.03
N PRO A 90 5.04 3.86 -9.22
CA PRO A 90 5.76 4.85 -10.02
C PRO A 90 5.81 6.22 -9.35
N SER A 91 4.80 6.55 -8.55
CA SER A 91 4.81 7.79 -7.78
C SER A 91 3.85 7.70 -6.61
N PHE A 92 4.04 8.57 -5.63
CA PHE A 92 3.22 8.66 -4.43
C PHE A 92 2.84 10.11 -4.18
N ALA A 93 1.70 10.33 -3.54
CA ALA A 93 1.38 11.64 -3.01
C ALA A 93 2.33 11.93 -1.84
N ASP A 94 2.81 13.17 -1.75
CA ASP A 94 3.87 13.54 -0.80
C ASP A 94 3.50 13.28 0.64
N ILE A 95 2.29 13.66 1.03
CA ILE A 95 1.86 13.52 2.42
C ILE A 95 1.70 12.05 2.79
N PHE A 96 1.15 11.26 1.88
CA PHE A 96 1.02 9.83 2.11
C PHE A 96 2.39 9.18 2.31
N ARG A 97 3.35 9.54 1.45
CA ARG A 97 4.71 9.02 1.53
C ARG A 97 5.35 9.35 2.88
N SER A 98 5.17 10.60 3.33
CA SER A 98 5.67 11.04 4.62
C SER A 98 5.03 10.25 5.77
N ASN A 99 3.73 10.03 5.71
CA ASN A 99 3.03 9.27 6.75
C ASN A 99 3.48 7.82 6.79
N CYS A 100 3.78 7.24 5.64
CA CYS A 100 4.29 5.86 5.59
C CYS A 100 5.63 5.74 6.32
N THR A 101 6.55 6.67 6.06
CA THR A 101 7.87 6.59 6.67
C THR A 101 7.81 6.75 8.18
N LYS A 102 6.85 7.49 8.71
CA LYS A 102 6.69 7.67 10.14
C LYS A 102 6.44 6.37 10.88
N ILE A 103 5.81 5.41 10.23
CA ILE A 103 5.45 4.15 10.88
C ILE A 103 6.28 2.97 10.39
N GLY A 104 7.25 3.23 9.50
CA GLY A 104 8.10 2.17 9.00
C GLY A 104 7.56 1.40 7.82
N LEU A 105 6.46 1.86 7.23
CA LEU A 105 5.96 1.32 5.97
C LEU A 105 6.76 1.98 4.85
N LEU A 106 7.46 1.20 4.05
CA LEU A 106 8.44 1.71 3.11
C LEU A 106 7.82 2.02 1.76
N PRO A 107 7.77 3.31 1.34
CA PRO A 107 7.33 3.66 -0.01
C PRO A 107 8.53 3.61 -0.96
N VAL A 108 8.45 2.78 -1.99
CA VAL A 108 9.53 2.58 -2.95
C VAL A 108 9.06 3.07 -4.31
N GLN A 109 9.71 4.11 -4.82
CA GLN A 109 9.36 4.66 -6.13
C GLN A 109 10.29 4.08 -7.18
N LEU A 110 9.71 3.43 -8.17
CA LEU A 110 10.45 2.85 -9.30
C LEU A 110 9.80 3.31 -10.60
N SER A 111 10.51 3.12 -11.71
CA SER A 111 9.93 3.46 -13.01
C SER A 111 8.69 2.62 -13.28
N PRO A 112 7.77 3.11 -14.14
CA PRO A 112 6.60 2.30 -14.51
C PRO A 112 6.99 0.95 -15.10
N GLN A 113 8.08 0.89 -15.86
CA GLN A 113 8.55 -0.36 -16.44
C GLN A 113 9.01 -1.33 -15.37
N ALA A 114 9.74 -0.84 -14.35
CA ALA A 114 10.20 -1.69 -13.26
C ALA A 114 9.02 -2.20 -12.44
N CYS A 115 8.04 -1.34 -12.18
CA CYS A 115 6.84 -1.75 -11.45
C CYS A 115 6.10 -2.84 -12.20
N ALA A 116 5.94 -2.70 -13.51
CA ALA A 116 5.25 -3.69 -14.32
C ALA A 116 5.99 -5.03 -14.32
N ALA A 117 7.31 -4.97 -14.40
CA ALA A 117 8.13 -6.18 -14.39
C ALA A 117 7.99 -6.94 -13.07
N ILE A 118 7.98 -6.23 -11.96
CA ILE A 118 7.82 -6.82 -10.64
C ILE A 118 6.42 -7.43 -10.49
N ALA A 119 5.41 -6.70 -10.95
CA ALA A 119 4.03 -7.19 -10.89
C ALA A 119 3.87 -8.49 -11.67
N GLU A 120 4.49 -8.56 -12.84
CA GLU A 120 4.42 -9.74 -13.69
C GLU A 120 5.19 -10.92 -13.08
N ALA A 121 6.33 -10.64 -12.46
CA ALA A 121 7.13 -11.68 -11.83
C ALA A 121 6.47 -12.25 -10.57
N GLY A 122 5.71 -11.43 -9.86
CA GLY A 122 5.02 -11.84 -8.64
C GLY A 122 5.88 -11.92 -7.40
N VAL A 123 7.17 -11.70 -7.53
CA VAL A 123 8.10 -11.69 -6.41
C VAL A 123 9.17 -10.65 -6.65
N ILE A 124 9.81 -10.19 -5.60
CA ILE A 124 10.88 -9.22 -5.69
C ILE A 124 11.93 -9.49 -4.63
N ALA A 125 13.17 -9.17 -4.96
CA ALA A 125 14.27 -9.13 -4.01
C ALA A 125 15.04 -7.84 -4.26
N LEU A 126 15.04 -6.96 -3.28
CA LEU A 126 15.77 -5.70 -3.31
C LEU A 126 16.74 -5.64 -2.16
N SER A 127 17.95 -5.24 -2.48
CA SER A 127 18.95 -5.06 -1.42
C SER A 127 19.73 -3.78 -1.62
#